data_ac506a35a0a4be6a46b580e479f2677a
#
_entry.id   ac506a35a0a4be6a46b580e479f2677a
#
_cell.length_a   1.000
_cell.length_b   1.000
_cell.length_c   1.000
_cell.angle_alpha   90.00
_cell.angle_beta   90.00
_cell.angle_gamma   90.00
#
_symmetry.space_group_name_H-M   'P 1'
#
loop_
_entity.id
_entity.type
_entity.pdbx_description
1 polymer ?
#
loop_
_entity_poly.entity_id
_entity_poly.type
_entity_poly.pdbx_seq_one_letter_code
_entity_poly.pdbx_strand_id
1 'polypeptide(L)'
;MPDPLLPLLPSPQDADRPWLVCYGIDERVELTGHVLSMWLAKIAGFVTSESTPGDGVHVGLPPHWRSVAWACGTWLAGRSVLLGSSTHIHAAGLLPELSVAFAPESLVEEAEAQALVPPASLALRWPGELPALVLDGAADLMHYPDRFTPVSTTADSVCLRDLAAEGAAPAAPGTTAATVPSGERPTTLTRAQLVARVETAGASTGAGNRSASRAVLVRSPDTAQMLQEVLVAWRAGRTAVVLTPEADDDVAAAAIRQEGITA
;
A
#
# COMPACT_ATOMS: atom_id res chain seq x y z
N MET A 1 22.52 -8.80 -5.83
CA MET A 1 21.87 -7.98 -6.89
C MET A 1 21.25 -6.76 -6.23
N PRO A 2 21.24 -5.60 -6.87
CA PRO A 2 20.57 -4.42 -6.31
C PRO A 2 19.08 -4.70 -6.11
N ASP A 3 18.45 -3.90 -5.25
CA ASP A 3 17.03 -4.01 -4.96
C ASP A 3 16.19 -3.71 -6.20
N PRO A 4 15.42 -4.67 -6.74
CA PRO A 4 14.65 -4.48 -7.96
C PRO A 4 13.32 -3.72 -7.74
N LEU A 5 12.88 -3.53 -6.48
CA LEU A 5 11.61 -2.89 -6.15
C LEU A 5 11.73 -1.35 -6.12
N LEU A 6 12.87 -0.82 -5.67
CA LEU A 6 13.06 0.62 -5.54
C LEU A 6 12.83 1.42 -6.84
N PRO A 7 13.24 0.95 -8.03
CA PRO A 7 12.97 1.66 -9.28
C PRO A 7 11.49 1.78 -9.66
N LEU A 8 10.60 1.03 -9.01
CA LEU A 8 9.14 1.13 -9.22
C LEU A 8 8.49 2.21 -8.35
N LEU A 9 9.18 2.68 -7.31
CA LEU A 9 8.66 3.67 -6.40
C LEU A 9 8.87 5.10 -6.94
N PRO A 10 7.96 6.04 -6.62
CA PRO A 10 8.15 7.45 -6.97
C PRO A 10 9.39 8.01 -6.30
N SER A 11 10.07 8.89 -7.02
CA SER A 11 11.31 9.53 -6.63
C SER A 11 11.17 11.06 -6.64
N PRO A 12 12.07 11.81 -5.99
CA PRO A 12 12.05 13.28 -6.04
C PRO A 12 12.14 13.89 -7.43
N GLN A 13 12.59 13.12 -8.43
CA GLN A 13 12.69 13.55 -9.83
C GLN A 13 11.35 13.42 -10.59
N ASP A 14 10.38 12.71 -10.04
CA ASP A 14 9.05 12.51 -10.64
C ASP A 14 8.12 13.69 -10.33
N ALA A 15 8.49 14.90 -10.78
CA ALA A 15 8.00 16.17 -10.26
C ALA A 15 6.47 16.33 -10.31
N ASP A 16 5.88 16.54 -11.49
CA ASP A 16 4.55 17.16 -11.58
C ASP A 16 3.43 16.24 -12.07
N ARG A 17 3.75 15.01 -12.44
CA ARG A 17 2.75 14.05 -12.91
C ARG A 17 2.03 13.41 -11.72
N PRO A 18 0.69 13.30 -11.75
CA PRO A 18 -0.02 12.48 -10.78
C PRO A 18 0.43 11.01 -10.87
N TRP A 19 0.83 10.45 -9.74
CA TRP A 19 1.17 9.03 -9.59
C TRP A 19 0.04 8.27 -8.94
N LEU A 20 -0.66 8.92 -7.99
CA LEU A 20 -1.73 8.32 -7.23
C LEU A 20 -2.88 9.31 -7.07
N VAL A 21 -4.08 8.86 -7.37
CA VAL A 21 -5.32 9.55 -7.02
C VAL A 21 -6.15 8.59 -6.16
N CYS A 22 -6.73 9.09 -5.08
CA CYS A 22 -7.57 8.29 -4.20
C CYS A 22 -8.96 8.94 -4.12
N TYR A 23 -9.99 8.13 -4.31
CA TYR A 23 -11.37 8.53 -4.16
C TYR A 23 -12.02 7.80 -2.98
N GLY A 24 -12.57 8.56 -2.06
CA GLY A 24 -13.53 8.15 -1.04
C GLY A 24 -14.93 8.67 -1.35
N ILE A 25 -15.88 8.49 -0.42
CA ILE A 25 -17.28 8.94 -0.60
C ILE A 25 -17.34 10.45 -0.87
N ASP A 26 -16.67 11.25 -0.06
CA ASP A 26 -16.73 12.72 -0.12
C ASP A 26 -15.35 13.35 -0.32
N GLU A 27 -14.36 12.57 -0.75
CA GLU A 27 -13.00 13.07 -0.89
C GLU A 27 -12.32 12.58 -2.17
N ARG A 28 -11.47 13.44 -2.72
CA ARG A 28 -10.52 13.15 -3.77
C ARG A 28 -9.15 13.72 -3.38
N VAL A 29 -8.15 12.88 -3.33
CA VAL A 29 -6.77 13.29 -3.09
C VAL A 29 -5.93 12.91 -4.29
N GLU A 30 -5.14 13.87 -4.78
CA GLU A 30 -4.18 13.66 -5.86
C GLU A 30 -2.77 13.88 -5.34
N LEU A 31 -1.91 12.91 -5.57
CA LEU A 31 -0.50 12.94 -5.17
C LEU A 31 0.38 12.85 -6.42
N THR A 32 1.15 13.92 -6.66
CA THR A 32 2.22 13.90 -7.66
C THR A 32 3.35 12.98 -7.19
N GLY A 33 4.21 12.56 -8.12
CA GLY A 33 5.37 11.73 -7.77
C GLY A 33 6.27 12.40 -6.73
N HIS A 34 6.46 13.72 -6.83
CA HIS A 34 7.21 14.49 -5.85
C HIS A 34 6.58 14.44 -4.44
N VAL A 35 5.29 14.78 -4.34
CA VAL A 35 4.57 14.78 -3.05
C VAL A 35 4.55 13.38 -2.44
N LEU A 36 4.28 12.35 -3.25
CA LEU A 36 4.27 10.97 -2.77
C LEU A 36 5.66 10.56 -2.29
N SER A 37 6.74 10.92 -3.03
CA SER A 37 8.11 10.62 -2.60
C SER A 37 8.49 11.27 -1.26
N MET A 38 7.97 12.46 -0.96
CA MET A 38 8.15 13.11 0.34
C MET A 38 7.46 12.31 1.46
N TRP A 39 6.24 11.83 1.23
CA TRP A 39 5.55 10.97 2.19
C TRP A 39 6.31 9.68 2.44
N LEU A 40 6.80 9.03 1.37
CA LEU A 40 7.61 7.82 1.49
C LEU A 40 8.88 8.06 2.32
N ALA A 41 9.56 9.18 2.09
CA ALA A 41 10.77 9.55 2.82
C ALA A 41 10.50 9.76 4.32
N LYS A 42 9.42 10.49 4.66
CA LYS A 42 9.01 10.72 6.04
C LYS A 42 8.65 9.41 6.76
N ILE A 43 7.87 8.54 6.08
CA ILE A 43 7.51 7.23 6.63
C ILE A 43 8.74 6.35 6.83
N ALA A 44 9.67 6.31 5.86
CA ALA A 44 10.91 5.55 6.00
C ALA A 44 11.76 6.07 7.17
N GLY A 45 11.84 7.39 7.35
CA GLY A 45 12.49 8.01 8.50
C GLY A 45 11.83 7.62 9.82
N PHE A 46 10.50 7.69 9.88
CA PHE A 46 9.70 7.28 11.03
C PHE A 46 9.95 5.80 11.39
N VAL A 47 9.77 4.90 10.44
CA VAL A 47 10.00 3.45 10.64
C VAL A 47 11.40 3.18 11.17
N THR A 48 12.41 3.84 10.61
CA THR A 48 13.82 3.61 11.00
C THR A 48 14.16 4.16 12.39
N SER A 49 13.45 5.21 12.82
CA SER A 49 13.73 5.88 14.10
C SER A 49 12.89 5.35 15.26
N GLU A 50 11.65 4.93 14.99
CA GLU A 50 10.69 4.53 16.01
C GLU A 50 10.67 3.01 16.26
N SER A 51 11.36 2.22 15.42
CA SER A 51 11.42 0.77 15.59
C SER A 51 12.77 0.17 15.24
N THR A 52 13.08 -0.97 15.85
CA THR A 52 14.25 -1.78 15.50
C THR A 52 13.88 -2.87 14.48
N PRO A 53 14.84 -3.33 13.63
CA PRO A 53 14.53 -4.39 12.65
C PRO A 53 13.98 -5.66 13.31
N GLY A 54 12.78 -6.07 12.89
CA GLY A 54 12.07 -7.24 13.40
C GLY A 54 11.39 -8.05 12.29
N ASP A 55 10.20 -8.57 12.54
CA ASP A 55 9.44 -9.37 11.57
C ASP A 55 8.85 -8.54 10.43
N GLY A 56 8.78 -7.22 10.60
CA GLY A 56 8.27 -6.26 9.62
C GLY A 56 7.28 -5.26 10.21
N VAL A 57 6.77 -4.39 9.35
CA VAL A 57 5.77 -3.36 9.70
C VAL A 57 4.38 -3.85 9.36
N HIS A 58 3.52 -3.96 10.37
CA HIS A 58 2.10 -4.24 10.18
C HIS A 58 1.40 -2.98 9.64
N VAL A 59 0.86 -3.10 8.43
CA VAL A 59 0.04 -2.06 7.77
C VAL A 59 -1.41 -2.52 7.80
N GLY A 60 -2.07 -2.28 8.94
CA GLY A 60 -3.49 -2.61 9.19
C GLY A 60 -4.44 -1.55 8.60
N LEU A 61 -4.11 -1.03 7.43
CA LEU A 61 -4.86 0.00 6.72
C LEU A 61 -5.61 -0.65 5.53
N PRO A 62 -6.90 -0.31 5.30
CA PRO A 62 -7.65 -0.76 4.13
C PRO A 62 -7.07 -0.13 2.84
N PRO A 63 -7.57 -0.53 1.65
CA PRO A 63 -7.25 0.15 0.40
C PRO A 63 -7.46 1.67 0.48
N HIS A 64 -6.36 2.42 0.46
CA HIS A 64 -6.32 3.87 0.63
C HIS A 64 -4.96 4.41 0.17
N TRP A 65 -4.83 5.70 -0.15
CA TRP A 65 -3.53 6.28 -0.51
C TRP A 65 -2.50 6.17 0.62
N ARG A 66 -2.95 6.24 1.89
CA ARG A 66 -2.06 6.10 3.05
C ARG A 66 -1.49 4.69 3.16
N SER A 67 -2.26 3.65 2.86
CA SER A 67 -1.73 2.27 2.83
C SER A 67 -0.64 2.11 1.78
N VAL A 68 -0.82 2.72 0.61
CA VAL A 68 0.23 2.75 -0.44
C VAL A 68 1.47 3.47 0.07
N ALA A 69 1.30 4.65 0.69
CA ALA A 69 2.42 5.42 1.21
C ALA A 69 3.17 4.67 2.32
N TRP A 70 2.45 4.08 3.29
CA TRP A 70 3.05 3.31 4.37
C TRP A 70 3.77 2.06 3.88
N ALA A 71 3.18 1.31 2.96
CA ALA A 71 3.85 0.14 2.37
C ALA A 71 5.13 0.53 1.61
N CYS A 72 5.06 1.55 0.75
CA CYS A 72 6.22 2.00 -0.03
C CYS A 72 7.30 2.63 0.84
N GLY A 73 6.94 3.40 1.88
CA GLY A 73 7.89 3.95 2.84
C GLY A 73 8.59 2.85 3.66
N THR A 74 7.85 1.82 4.05
CA THR A 74 8.38 0.61 4.69
C THR A 74 9.41 -0.09 3.79
N TRP A 75 9.11 -0.23 2.49
CA TRP A 75 10.07 -0.81 1.54
C TRP A 75 11.31 0.07 1.35
N LEU A 76 11.14 1.39 1.38
CA LEU A 76 12.25 2.35 1.29
C LEU A 76 13.17 2.24 2.52
N ALA A 77 12.59 1.98 3.70
CA ALA A 77 13.32 1.68 4.95
C ALA A 77 13.97 0.28 4.96
N GLY A 78 13.82 -0.51 3.88
CA GLY A 78 14.40 -1.85 3.77
C GLY A 78 13.64 -2.92 4.58
N ARG A 79 12.42 -2.62 5.05
CA ARG A 79 11.60 -3.52 5.85
C ARG A 79 10.58 -4.31 5.00
N SER A 80 10.00 -5.34 5.60
CA SER A 80 8.87 -6.08 5.05
C SER A 80 7.53 -5.49 5.55
N VAL A 81 6.52 -5.53 4.68
CA VAL A 81 5.13 -5.17 5.01
C VAL A 81 4.39 -6.43 5.43
N LEU A 82 3.69 -6.37 6.55
CA LEU A 82 2.78 -7.40 7.03
C LEU A 82 1.34 -6.90 6.82
N LEU A 83 0.53 -7.67 6.10
CA LEU A 83 -0.89 -7.37 5.85
C LEU A 83 -1.76 -8.44 6.52
N GLY A 84 -2.92 -8.03 6.99
CA GLY A 84 -3.87 -8.87 7.71
C GLY A 84 -4.37 -8.16 8.96
N SER A 85 -5.30 -8.77 9.69
CA SER A 85 -5.75 -8.28 10.98
C SER A 85 -4.73 -8.58 12.08
N SER A 86 -4.85 -7.89 13.22
CA SER A 86 -4.08 -8.21 14.44
C SER A 86 -4.18 -9.70 14.82
N THR A 87 -5.36 -10.31 14.63
CA THR A 87 -5.58 -11.74 14.86
C THR A 87 -4.74 -12.62 13.93
N HIS A 88 -4.62 -12.27 12.65
CA HIS A 88 -3.78 -13.01 11.70
C HIS A 88 -2.29 -12.90 12.07
N ILE A 89 -1.84 -11.71 12.46
CA ILE A 89 -0.45 -11.47 12.89
C ILE A 89 -0.13 -12.34 14.12
N HIS A 90 -1.01 -12.30 15.13
CA HIS A 90 -0.86 -13.09 16.34
C HIS A 90 -0.87 -14.62 16.04
N ALA A 91 -1.80 -15.09 15.21
CA ALA A 91 -1.88 -16.50 14.81
C ALA A 91 -0.62 -16.99 14.07
N ALA A 92 0.02 -16.10 13.30
CA ALA A 92 1.30 -16.38 12.63
C ALA A 92 2.52 -16.33 13.58
N GLY A 93 2.35 -15.92 14.83
CA GLY A 93 3.41 -15.80 15.82
C GLY A 93 4.43 -14.71 15.48
N LEU A 94 4.01 -13.68 14.73
CA LEU A 94 4.87 -12.58 14.33
C LEU A 94 4.83 -11.45 15.36
N LEU A 95 5.98 -10.81 15.58
CA LEU A 95 6.15 -9.63 16.42
C LEU A 95 6.53 -8.43 15.52
N PRO A 96 5.53 -7.63 15.08
CA PRO A 96 5.81 -6.47 14.25
C PRO A 96 6.70 -5.46 14.97
N GLU A 97 7.65 -4.90 14.25
CA GLU A 97 8.46 -3.78 14.76
C GLU A 97 7.65 -2.49 14.89
N LEU A 98 6.61 -2.35 14.06
CA LEU A 98 5.66 -1.25 14.09
C LEU A 98 4.29 -1.75 13.62
N SER A 99 3.22 -1.31 14.29
CA SER A 99 1.84 -1.53 13.87
C SER A 99 1.17 -0.19 13.54
N VAL A 100 0.58 -0.10 12.34
CA VAL A 100 -0.07 1.12 11.83
C VAL A 100 -1.50 0.81 11.45
N ALA A 101 -2.46 1.60 11.97
CA ALA A 101 -3.88 1.38 11.70
C ALA A 101 -4.70 2.69 11.70
N PHE A 102 -5.94 2.62 11.15
CA PHE A 102 -6.92 3.71 11.23
C PHE A 102 -7.75 3.70 12.52
N ALA A 103 -7.65 2.63 13.32
CA ALA A 103 -8.43 2.50 14.55
C ALA A 103 -7.60 1.74 15.60
N PRO A 104 -7.75 2.09 16.89
CA PRO A 104 -6.98 1.45 17.97
C PRO A 104 -7.13 -0.08 18.01
N GLU A 105 -8.33 -0.58 17.77
CA GLU A 105 -8.66 -2.02 17.77
C GLU A 105 -8.02 -2.80 16.62
N SER A 106 -7.49 -2.12 15.63
CA SER A 106 -6.79 -2.72 14.49
C SER A 106 -5.28 -2.77 14.68
N LEU A 107 -4.75 -2.15 15.75
CA LEU A 107 -3.34 -2.23 16.09
C LEU A 107 -2.99 -3.63 16.62
N VAL A 108 -1.76 -4.06 16.38
CA VAL A 108 -1.18 -5.25 17.02
C VAL A 108 -0.60 -4.82 18.36
N GLU A 109 -1.16 -5.36 19.45
CA GLU A 109 -0.81 -4.94 20.81
C GLU A 109 0.65 -5.26 21.15
N GLU A 110 1.17 -6.38 20.63
CA GLU A 110 2.53 -6.87 20.88
C GLU A 110 3.59 -6.19 19.99
N ALA A 111 3.22 -5.27 19.10
CA ALA A 111 4.19 -4.55 18.29
C ALA A 111 5.11 -3.68 19.16
N GLU A 112 6.40 -3.56 18.77
CA GLU A 112 7.38 -2.73 19.49
C GLU A 112 6.94 -1.26 19.56
N ALA A 113 6.38 -0.73 18.45
CA ALA A 113 5.79 0.59 18.37
C ALA A 113 4.41 0.53 17.71
N GLN A 114 3.56 1.51 18.01
CA GLN A 114 2.22 1.60 17.46
C GLN A 114 1.95 3.03 16.99
N ALA A 115 1.28 3.17 15.84
CA ALA A 115 0.90 4.47 15.31
C ALA A 115 -0.55 4.45 14.78
N LEU A 116 -1.34 5.46 15.17
CA LEU A 116 -2.65 5.71 14.62
C LEU A 116 -2.58 6.74 13.51
N VAL A 117 -3.11 6.39 12.37
CA VAL A 117 -3.18 7.25 11.19
C VAL A 117 -4.62 7.75 11.06
N PRO A 118 -4.86 9.06 10.89
CA PRO A 118 -6.22 9.54 10.71
C PRO A 118 -6.82 9.00 9.40
N PRO A 119 -8.09 8.49 9.40
CA PRO A 119 -8.71 8.00 8.19
C PRO A 119 -9.00 9.09 7.17
N ALA A 120 -9.32 10.32 7.62
CA ALA A 120 -9.55 11.44 6.71
C ALA A 120 -8.25 11.82 5.99
N SER A 121 -8.30 11.86 4.66
CA SER A 121 -7.12 11.97 3.79
C SER A 121 -6.26 13.21 4.04
N LEU A 122 -6.86 14.34 4.35
CA LEU A 122 -6.15 15.62 4.56
C LEU A 122 -5.91 15.94 6.04
N ALA A 123 -6.27 15.04 6.96
CA ALA A 123 -6.01 15.27 8.39
C ALA A 123 -4.49 15.22 8.65
N LEU A 124 -4.01 16.24 9.37
CA LEU A 124 -2.60 16.42 9.72
C LEU A 124 -2.25 15.84 11.10
N ARG A 125 -3.23 15.35 11.84
CA ARG A 125 -3.08 14.73 13.16
C ARG A 125 -4.25 13.79 13.44
N TRP A 126 -4.06 12.89 14.37
CA TRP A 126 -5.12 12.04 14.89
C TRP A 126 -6.25 12.89 15.49
N PRO A 127 -7.53 12.60 15.18
CA PRO A 127 -8.65 13.31 15.76
C PRO A 127 -8.97 12.77 17.17
N GLY A 128 -8.69 13.53 18.20
CA GLY A 128 -8.98 13.17 19.59
C GLY A 128 -7.76 12.74 20.37
N GLU A 129 -7.99 12.01 21.48
CA GLU A 129 -6.95 11.54 22.38
C GLU A 129 -6.31 10.25 21.82
N LEU A 130 -4.98 10.19 21.84
CA LEU A 130 -4.24 8.98 21.50
C LEU A 130 -4.18 8.05 22.72
N PRO A 131 -4.27 6.73 22.52
CA PRO A 131 -3.95 5.79 23.58
C PRO A 131 -2.51 5.98 24.08
N ALA A 132 -2.24 5.57 25.33
CA ALA A 132 -0.92 5.70 25.90
C ALA A 132 0.14 4.99 25.05
N LEU A 133 1.28 5.65 24.82
CA LEU A 133 2.41 5.16 24.02
C LEU A 133 2.14 4.97 22.52
N VAL A 134 0.95 5.32 22.04
CA VAL A 134 0.64 5.27 20.61
C VAL A 134 1.03 6.59 19.96
N LEU A 135 1.76 6.52 18.85
CA LEU A 135 2.26 7.66 18.08
C LEU A 135 1.17 8.21 17.14
N ASP A 136 1.25 9.51 16.81
CA ASP A 136 0.42 10.11 15.78
C ASP A 136 1.04 9.88 14.39
N GLY A 137 0.51 8.89 13.67
CA GLY A 137 1.01 8.50 12.34
C GLY A 137 0.78 9.55 11.23
N ALA A 138 0.37 10.77 11.58
CA ALA A 138 0.35 11.91 10.68
C ALA A 138 1.17 13.08 11.24
N ALA A 139 0.92 13.52 12.48
CA ALA A 139 1.63 14.67 13.06
C ALA A 139 3.12 14.36 13.28
N ASP A 140 3.43 13.18 13.80
CA ASP A 140 4.82 12.81 14.09
C ASP A 140 5.64 12.60 12.81
N LEU A 141 5.00 12.17 11.70
CA LEU A 141 5.67 12.10 10.40
C LEU A 141 6.22 13.45 9.93
N MET A 142 5.61 14.56 10.35
CA MET A 142 6.07 15.90 9.92
C MET A 142 7.44 16.28 10.48
N HIS A 143 7.92 15.59 11.51
CA HIS A 143 9.25 15.80 12.08
C HIS A 143 10.38 15.17 11.25
N TYR A 144 10.06 14.25 10.32
CA TYR A 144 11.05 13.58 9.50
C TYR A 144 11.33 14.34 8.20
N PRO A 145 12.58 14.25 7.67
CA PRO A 145 12.96 14.91 6.43
C PRO A 145 12.16 14.43 5.22
N ASP A 146 11.98 15.32 4.24
CA ASP A 146 11.35 15.03 2.94
C ASP A 146 12.25 14.21 2.00
N ARG A 147 13.41 13.78 2.47
CA ARG A 147 14.40 12.99 1.73
C ARG A 147 14.91 11.86 2.61
N PHE A 148 15.02 10.69 2.03
CA PHE A 148 15.54 9.51 2.68
C PHE A 148 16.45 8.75 1.72
N THR A 149 17.60 8.27 2.22
CA THR A 149 18.46 7.37 1.45
C THR A 149 17.97 5.94 1.63
N PRO A 150 17.51 5.27 0.56
CA PRO A 150 16.98 3.92 0.68
C PRO A 150 17.95 2.97 1.38
N VAL A 151 17.46 2.17 2.29
CA VAL A 151 18.26 1.11 2.92
C VAL A 151 18.54 0.02 1.91
N SER A 152 19.83 -0.33 1.76
CA SER A 152 20.24 -1.38 0.83
C SER A 152 19.68 -2.73 1.23
N THR A 153 18.94 -3.35 0.33
CA THR A 153 18.38 -4.70 0.45
C THR A 153 18.74 -5.54 -0.76
N THR A 154 18.42 -6.82 -0.73
CA THR A 154 18.65 -7.73 -1.85
C THR A 154 17.36 -8.16 -2.51
N ALA A 155 17.45 -8.68 -3.72
CA ALA A 155 16.32 -9.22 -4.47
C ALA A 155 15.57 -10.35 -3.71
N ASP A 156 16.28 -11.10 -2.89
CA ASP A 156 15.74 -12.23 -2.12
C ASP A 156 15.17 -11.82 -0.75
N SER A 157 15.33 -10.56 -0.35
CA SER A 157 14.74 -10.04 0.89
C SER A 157 13.23 -10.07 0.80
N VAL A 158 12.56 -10.57 1.83
CA VAL A 158 11.09 -10.53 1.95
C VAL A 158 10.66 -9.07 1.99
N CYS A 159 9.63 -8.73 1.19
CA CYS A 159 9.06 -7.39 1.17
C CYS A 159 7.57 -7.36 1.54
N LEU A 160 6.86 -8.47 1.38
CA LEU A 160 5.42 -8.54 1.66
C LEU A 160 5.06 -9.90 2.24
N ARG A 161 4.28 -9.89 3.32
CA ARG A 161 3.57 -11.06 3.87
C ARG A 161 2.08 -10.72 3.95
N ASP A 162 1.27 -11.44 3.20
CA ASP A 162 -0.18 -11.33 3.21
C ASP A 162 -0.76 -12.48 4.02
N LEU A 163 -1.08 -12.21 5.29
CA LEU A 163 -1.57 -13.18 6.24
C LEU A 163 -3.09 -13.38 6.15
N ALA A 164 -3.81 -12.45 5.52
CA ALA A 164 -5.24 -12.60 5.27
C ALA A 164 -5.53 -13.68 4.22
N ALA A 165 -4.60 -13.94 3.33
CA ALA A 165 -4.74 -14.96 2.29
C ALA A 165 -4.66 -16.40 2.84
N GLU A 166 -4.05 -16.61 4.00
CA GLU A 166 -3.91 -17.95 4.64
C GLU A 166 -5.22 -18.49 5.22
N GLY A 167 -6.18 -17.60 5.53
CA GLY A 167 -7.45 -17.96 6.18
C GLY A 167 -8.65 -18.11 5.27
N ALA A 168 -8.52 -17.86 3.97
CA ALA A 168 -9.61 -17.99 3.03
C ALA A 168 -9.93 -19.46 2.76
N ALA A 169 -10.88 -20.02 3.54
CA ALA A 169 -11.46 -21.32 3.26
C ALA A 169 -12.00 -21.40 1.83
N PRO A 170 -11.88 -22.55 1.12
CA PRO A 170 -12.37 -22.68 -0.24
C PRO A 170 -13.87 -22.35 -0.28
N ALA A 171 -14.23 -21.39 -1.15
CA ALA A 171 -15.63 -21.01 -1.34
C ALA A 171 -16.47 -22.25 -1.68
N ALA A 172 -17.64 -22.38 -1.01
CA ALA A 172 -18.57 -23.45 -1.26
C ALA A 172 -18.97 -23.50 -2.76
N PRO A 173 -19.08 -24.71 -3.36
CA PRO A 173 -19.41 -24.84 -4.77
C PRO A 173 -20.86 -24.42 -5.02
N GLY A 174 -21.09 -23.35 -5.77
CA GLY A 174 -22.45 -23.01 -6.18
C GLY A 174 -22.73 -21.59 -6.69
N THR A 175 -21.75 -20.78 -7.07
CA THR A 175 -22.06 -19.49 -7.71
C THR A 175 -21.26 -19.30 -8.98
N THR A 176 -21.97 -19.33 -10.12
CA THR A 176 -21.42 -19.12 -11.46
C THR A 176 -21.19 -17.62 -11.69
N ALA A 177 -20.03 -17.14 -11.32
CA ALA A 177 -19.47 -15.88 -11.80
C ALA A 177 -18.19 -16.20 -12.56
N ALA A 178 -17.92 -15.51 -13.65
CA ALA A 178 -16.78 -15.77 -14.53
C ALA A 178 -15.48 -15.81 -13.72
N THR A 179 -14.98 -17.03 -13.53
CA THR A 179 -13.86 -17.32 -12.64
C THR A 179 -12.56 -17.03 -13.36
N VAL A 180 -11.92 -15.93 -13.03
CA VAL A 180 -10.45 -15.88 -13.11
C VAL A 180 -9.94 -16.93 -12.13
N PRO A 181 -9.06 -17.89 -12.51
CA PRO A 181 -8.61 -18.92 -11.60
C PRO A 181 -7.94 -18.26 -10.39
N SER A 182 -8.55 -18.46 -9.22
CA SER A 182 -7.96 -18.11 -7.92
C SER A 182 -6.77 -19.05 -7.70
N GLY A 183 -5.62 -18.72 -8.30
CA GLY A 183 -4.36 -19.32 -7.91
C GLY A 183 -4.08 -18.90 -6.46
N GLU A 184 -3.73 -19.86 -5.63
CA GLU A 184 -3.27 -19.64 -4.26
C GLU A 184 -2.27 -18.47 -4.27
N ARG A 185 -2.62 -17.36 -3.63
CA ARG A 185 -1.70 -16.23 -3.49
C ARG A 185 -0.60 -16.69 -2.54
N PRO A 186 0.68 -16.59 -2.94
CA PRO A 186 1.74 -16.85 -1.96
C PRO A 186 1.62 -15.82 -0.85
N THR A 187 1.58 -16.30 0.37
CA THR A 187 1.51 -15.51 1.60
C THR A 187 2.75 -14.66 1.82
N THR A 188 3.88 -15.03 1.23
CA THR A 188 5.16 -14.33 1.38
C THR A 188 5.80 -14.08 0.02
N LEU A 189 6.20 -12.83 -0.23
CA LEU A 189 6.89 -12.40 -1.45
C LEU A 189 8.24 -11.77 -1.14
N THR A 190 9.26 -12.18 -1.87
CA THR A 190 10.50 -11.44 -1.94
C THR A 190 10.38 -10.24 -2.88
N ARG A 191 11.34 -9.32 -2.84
CA ARG A 191 11.39 -8.17 -3.74
C ARG A 191 11.41 -8.57 -5.20
N ALA A 192 12.20 -9.59 -5.55
CA ALA A 192 12.22 -10.13 -6.91
C ALA A 192 10.88 -10.76 -7.33
N GLN A 193 10.24 -11.51 -6.44
CA GLN A 193 8.95 -12.14 -6.72
C GLN A 193 7.83 -11.11 -6.90
N LEU A 194 7.79 -10.06 -6.08
CA LEU A 194 6.81 -8.98 -6.23
C LEU A 194 7.00 -8.27 -7.59
N VAL A 195 8.23 -7.93 -7.94
CA VAL A 195 8.55 -7.30 -9.24
C VAL A 195 8.17 -8.21 -10.42
N ALA A 196 8.52 -9.50 -10.35
CA ALA A 196 8.16 -10.46 -11.40
C ALA A 196 6.62 -10.57 -11.60
N ARG A 197 5.85 -10.50 -10.51
CA ARG A 197 4.37 -10.45 -10.59
C ARG A 197 3.87 -9.20 -11.28
N VAL A 198 4.42 -8.04 -10.90
CA VAL A 198 4.10 -6.76 -11.54
C VAL A 198 4.40 -6.79 -13.03
N GLU A 199 5.53 -7.39 -13.42
CA GLU A 199 5.92 -7.54 -14.84
C GLU A 199 4.97 -8.46 -15.61
N THR A 200 4.63 -9.60 -15.03
CA THR A 200 3.71 -10.58 -15.66
C THR A 200 2.31 -9.98 -15.83
N ALA A 201 1.79 -9.32 -14.80
CA ALA A 201 0.48 -8.67 -14.88
C ALA A 201 0.48 -7.52 -15.90
N GLY A 202 1.55 -6.71 -15.95
CA GLY A 202 1.70 -5.63 -16.91
C GLY A 202 1.77 -6.13 -18.37
N ALA A 203 2.42 -7.27 -18.62
CA ALA A 203 2.49 -7.88 -19.95
C ALA A 203 1.11 -8.35 -20.46
N SER A 204 0.28 -8.87 -19.54
CA SER A 204 -1.08 -9.35 -19.87
C SER A 204 -2.04 -8.21 -20.24
N THR A 205 -1.83 -7.02 -19.65
CA THR A 205 -2.68 -5.83 -19.90
C THR A 205 -2.20 -5.02 -21.11
N GLY A 206 -0.96 -5.17 -21.54
CA GLY A 206 -0.31 -4.34 -22.58
C GLY A 206 -0.44 -4.84 -24.02
N ALA A 207 -0.96 -6.03 -24.25
CA ALA A 207 -0.91 -6.68 -25.59
C ALA A 207 -1.89 -6.12 -26.64
N GLY A 208 -2.69 -5.09 -26.33
CA GLY A 208 -3.79 -4.70 -27.26
C GLY A 208 -4.02 -3.21 -27.50
N ASN A 209 -3.44 -2.26 -26.77
CA ASN A 209 -3.95 -0.89 -26.91
C ASN A 209 -2.90 0.21 -26.87
N ARG A 210 -2.53 0.74 -28.04
CA ARG A 210 -1.73 1.98 -28.19
C ARG A 210 -2.47 3.26 -27.77
N SER A 211 -3.75 3.15 -27.42
CA SER A 211 -4.60 4.24 -26.89
C SER A 211 -4.93 4.05 -25.40
N ALA A 212 -4.06 3.40 -24.64
CA ALA A 212 -4.29 3.17 -23.23
C ALA A 212 -4.42 4.51 -22.47
N SER A 213 -5.45 4.64 -21.67
CA SER A 213 -5.65 5.77 -20.76
C SER A 213 -4.39 6.03 -19.90
N ARG A 214 -4.12 7.30 -19.60
CA ARG A 214 -3.02 7.69 -18.70
C ARG A 214 -3.24 7.26 -17.25
N ALA A 215 -4.47 6.89 -16.89
CA ALA A 215 -4.86 6.45 -15.56
C ALA A 215 -5.44 5.03 -15.59
N VAL A 216 -5.37 4.34 -14.47
CA VAL A 216 -5.93 2.99 -14.25
C VAL A 216 -6.76 3.01 -12.98
N LEU A 217 -8.01 2.56 -13.07
CA LEU A 217 -8.84 2.34 -11.90
C LEU A 217 -8.35 1.11 -11.13
N VAL A 218 -8.14 1.29 -9.84
CA VAL A 218 -7.77 0.24 -8.88
C VAL A 218 -8.91 0.13 -7.87
N ARG A 219 -9.72 -0.92 -8.02
CA ARG A 219 -10.83 -1.24 -7.12
C ARG A 219 -10.61 -2.64 -6.59
N SER A 220 -9.75 -2.75 -5.61
CA SER A 220 -9.32 -4.03 -5.05
C SER A 220 -10.01 -4.31 -3.72
N PRO A 221 -10.35 -5.59 -3.44
CA PRO A 221 -11.03 -5.95 -2.20
C PRO A 221 -10.10 -5.87 -0.97
N ASP A 222 -8.82 -5.93 -1.18
CA ASP A 222 -7.80 -5.95 -0.13
C ASP A 222 -6.56 -5.14 -0.50
N THR A 223 -5.78 -4.80 0.52
CA THR A 223 -4.58 -3.96 0.39
C THR A 223 -3.46 -4.66 -0.39
N ALA A 224 -3.30 -5.99 -0.30
CA ALA A 224 -2.25 -6.70 -1.02
C ALA A 224 -2.46 -6.63 -2.53
N GLN A 225 -3.68 -6.87 -2.99
CA GLN A 225 -4.03 -6.75 -4.40
C GLN A 225 -3.92 -5.31 -4.88
N MET A 226 -4.44 -4.35 -4.10
CA MET A 226 -4.31 -2.92 -4.42
C MET A 226 -2.85 -2.52 -4.63
N LEU A 227 -1.94 -2.90 -3.73
CA LEU A 227 -0.51 -2.58 -3.87
C LEU A 227 0.08 -3.15 -5.16
N GLN A 228 -0.25 -4.37 -5.54
CA GLN A 228 0.22 -4.98 -6.78
C GLN A 228 -0.31 -4.21 -8.00
N GLU A 229 -1.60 -3.88 -8.04
CA GLU A 229 -2.23 -3.13 -9.14
C GLU A 229 -1.66 -1.71 -9.27
N VAL A 230 -1.39 -1.03 -8.14
CA VAL A 230 -0.72 0.27 -8.12
C VAL A 230 0.68 0.18 -8.71
N LEU A 231 1.49 -0.82 -8.32
CA LEU A 231 2.82 -1.02 -8.88
C LEU A 231 2.79 -1.35 -10.38
N VAL A 232 1.79 -2.13 -10.84
CA VAL A 232 1.57 -2.39 -12.29
C VAL A 232 1.27 -1.10 -13.04
N ALA A 233 0.39 -0.25 -12.51
CA ALA A 233 0.09 1.05 -13.11
C ALA A 233 1.35 1.94 -13.19
N TRP A 234 2.12 2.04 -12.11
CA TRP A 234 3.33 2.84 -12.07
C TRP A 234 4.41 2.35 -13.02
N ARG A 235 4.63 1.03 -13.10
CA ARG A 235 5.58 0.45 -14.07
C ARG A 235 5.19 0.75 -15.51
N ALA A 236 3.90 0.81 -15.81
CA ALA A 236 3.39 1.21 -17.12
C ALA A 236 3.43 2.73 -17.37
N GLY A 237 3.95 3.52 -16.43
CA GLY A 237 3.97 4.97 -16.51
C GLY A 237 2.59 5.62 -16.37
N ARG A 238 1.63 4.94 -15.74
CA ARG A 238 0.22 5.38 -15.59
C ARG A 238 -0.05 5.83 -14.16
N THR A 239 -1.04 6.69 -14.00
CA THR A 239 -1.56 7.09 -12.69
C THR A 239 -2.46 5.98 -12.13
N ALA A 240 -2.22 5.56 -10.89
CA ALA A 240 -3.12 4.66 -10.18
C ALA A 240 -4.27 5.47 -9.55
N VAL A 241 -5.51 5.09 -9.83
CA VAL A 241 -6.73 5.71 -9.27
C VAL A 241 -7.34 4.71 -8.31
N VAL A 242 -7.05 4.84 -7.04
CA VAL A 242 -7.49 3.93 -5.97
C VAL A 242 -8.86 4.36 -5.46
N LEU A 243 -9.77 3.41 -5.37
CA LEU A 243 -11.04 3.57 -4.66
C LEU A 243 -10.92 3.01 -3.24
N THR A 244 -11.40 3.76 -2.27
CA THR A 244 -11.52 3.23 -0.90
C THR A 244 -12.65 2.18 -0.84
N PRO A 245 -12.68 1.28 0.16
CA PRO A 245 -13.71 0.25 0.28
C PRO A 245 -15.14 0.80 0.35
N GLU A 246 -15.30 2.02 0.87
CA GLU A 246 -16.58 2.70 1.04
C GLU A 246 -17.09 3.36 -0.25
N ALA A 247 -16.22 3.50 -1.28
CA ALA A 247 -16.58 4.12 -2.55
C ALA A 247 -17.56 3.21 -3.33
N ASP A 248 -18.74 3.73 -3.60
CA ASP A 248 -19.79 3.05 -4.36
C ASP A 248 -19.56 3.12 -5.89
N ASP A 249 -20.52 2.62 -6.64
CA ASP A 249 -20.47 2.62 -8.10
C ASP A 249 -20.60 4.03 -8.70
N ASP A 250 -21.27 4.97 -8.01
CA ASP A 250 -21.41 6.35 -8.46
C ASP A 250 -20.06 7.08 -8.32
N VAL A 251 -19.35 6.88 -7.21
CA VAL A 251 -17.98 7.38 -7.01
C VAL A 251 -17.04 6.78 -8.06
N ALA A 252 -17.13 5.46 -8.31
CA ALA A 252 -16.34 4.80 -9.33
C ALA A 252 -16.61 5.39 -10.73
N ALA A 253 -17.87 5.60 -11.10
CA ALA A 253 -18.23 6.20 -12.37
C ALA A 253 -17.76 7.67 -12.48
N ALA A 254 -17.80 8.43 -11.38
CA ALA A 254 -17.26 9.78 -11.34
C ALA A 254 -15.74 9.78 -11.55
N ALA A 255 -15.01 8.90 -10.86
CA ALA A 255 -13.57 8.75 -11.01
C ALA A 255 -13.16 8.40 -12.45
N ILE A 256 -13.86 7.43 -13.08
CA ILE A 256 -13.63 7.03 -14.48
C ILE A 256 -13.78 8.24 -15.43
N ARG A 257 -14.84 9.03 -15.27
CA ARG A 257 -15.08 10.22 -16.11
C ARG A 257 -14.04 11.30 -15.87
N GLN A 258 -13.74 11.60 -14.61
CA GLN A 258 -12.85 12.70 -14.23
C GLN A 258 -11.40 12.42 -14.63
N GLU A 259 -10.93 11.18 -14.46
CA GLU A 259 -9.56 10.77 -14.79
C GLU A 259 -9.40 10.29 -16.25
N GLY A 260 -10.47 10.33 -17.05
CA GLY A 260 -10.44 9.94 -18.46
C GLY A 260 -10.05 8.48 -18.65
N ILE A 261 -10.51 7.60 -17.76
CA ILE A 261 -10.23 6.17 -17.86
C ILE A 261 -11.14 5.57 -18.93
N THR A 262 -10.55 4.97 -19.94
CA THR A 262 -11.27 4.24 -20.99
C THR A 262 -11.31 2.74 -20.64
N ALA A 263 -12.50 2.15 -20.76
CA ALA A 263 -12.72 0.72 -20.54
C ALA A 263 -12.01 -0.15 -21.58
#